data_e84a716cbee96728631755ed51e55c84
#
_entry.id   e84a716cbee96728631755ed51e55c84
#
_cell.length_a   1.000
_cell.length_b   1.000
_cell.length_c   1.000
_cell.angle_alpha   90.00
_cell.angle_beta   90.00
_cell.angle_gamma   90.00
#
_symmetry.space_group_name_H-M   'P 1'
#
loop_
_entity.id
_entity.type
_entity.pdbx_description
1 polymer ?
#
loop_
_entity_poly.entity_id
_entity_poly.type
_entity_poly.pdbx_seq_one_letter_code
_entity_poly.pdbx_strand_id
1 'polypeptide(L)'
;MSQTATLEVKTAAELAQQPEEYQSAVRKIVISHAVNELYGAQVFDEPAIQLAPTPYAKWLTCRVAMEEYHHHVRFRALADEIGVPAEMMDPTKKKPLSIFQFQLKTWPEFCVIKAIADYAEILQVEDLLHCSFHPLRNLGRITMPEEKFHAKFGKDFCLELIQAGRAEEVQDAINRYFPLTPAFFGASHSKNNEMFRRWALKQRTNDEMRNDFLGRVTELVERDFGLRLPALRS
;
A
#
# COMPACT_ATOMS: atom_id res chain seq x y z
N MET A 1 -8.25 36.89 -7.93
CA MET A 1 -7.64 35.57 -7.78
C MET A 1 -8.54 34.61 -8.49
N SER A 2 -8.16 34.14 -9.70
CA SER A 2 -8.93 33.17 -10.46
C SER A 2 -8.86 31.82 -9.72
N GLN A 3 -10.01 31.32 -9.23
CA GLN A 3 -10.11 29.91 -8.85
C GLN A 3 -9.84 29.10 -10.10
N THR A 4 -8.64 28.54 -10.22
CA THR A 4 -8.38 27.48 -11.19
C THR A 4 -9.35 26.35 -10.84
N ALA A 5 -10.33 26.11 -11.71
CA ALA A 5 -11.26 25.00 -11.56
C ALA A 5 -10.45 23.72 -11.40
N THR A 6 -10.61 23.03 -10.29
CA THR A 6 -9.92 21.76 -10.04
C THR A 6 -10.37 20.79 -11.13
N LEU A 7 -9.43 20.20 -11.86
CA LEU A 7 -9.73 19.22 -12.90
C LEU A 7 -10.54 18.05 -12.27
N GLU A 8 -11.70 17.75 -12.82
CA GLU A 8 -12.58 16.67 -12.37
C GLU A 8 -12.93 15.80 -13.58
N VAL A 9 -12.39 14.59 -13.65
CA VAL A 9 -12.61 13.61 -14.73
C VAL A 9 -13.43 12.45 -14.17
N LYS A 10 -14.66 12.31 -14.65
CA LYS A 10 -15.68 11.45 -14.00
C LYS A 10 -15.74 10.04 -14.59
N THR A 11 -15.31 9.86 -15.82
CA THR A 11 -15.45 8.59 -16.55
C THR A 11 -14.21 8.25 -17.36
N ALA A 12 -14.06 6.98 -17.76
CA ALA A 12 -13.02 6.54 -18.70
C ALA A 12 -13.16 7.24 -20.09
N ALA A 13 -14.39 7.51 -20.54
CA ALA A 13 -14.62 8.23 -21.76
C ALA A 13 -14.14 9.69 -21.70
N GLU A 14 -14.35 10.36 -20.57
CA GLU A 14 -13.78 11.70 -20.33
C GLU A 14 -12.25 11.67 -20.21
N LEU A 15 -11.68 10.59 -19.62
CA LEU A 15 -10.23 10.39 -19.56
C LEU A 15 -9.60 10.33 -20.95
N ALA A 16 -10.24 9.62 -21.88
CA ALA A 16 -9.76 9.49 -23.26
C ALA A 16 -9.70 10.83 -24.02
N GLN A 17 -10.41 11.85 -23.54
CA GLN A 17 -10.42 13.20 -24.11
C GLN A 17 -9.38 14.13 -23.44
N GLN A 18 -8.72 13.69 -22.39
CA GLN A 18 -7.71 14.48 -21.68
C GLN A 18 -6.36 14.45 -22.41
N PRO A 19 -5.45 15.39 -22.10
CA PRO A 19 -4.08 15.35 -22.62
C PRO A 19 -3.40 14.00 -22.34
N GLU A 20 -2.59 13.53 -23.27
CA GLU A 20 -1.89 12.22 -23.16
C GLU A 20 -1.06 12.10 -21.89
N GLU A 21 -0.47 13.20 -21.41
CA GLU A 21 0.27 13.21 -20.15
C GLU A 21 -0.62 12.84 -18.95
N TYR A 22 -1.86 13.36 -18.91
CA TYR A 22 -2.82 13.01 -17.85
C TYR A 22 -3.26 11.55 -17.95
N GLN A 23 -3.61 11.10 -19.17
CA GLN A 23 -3.96 9.68 -19.39
C GLN A 23 -2.82 8.75 -18.97
N SER A 24 -1.58 9.07 -19.37
CA SER A 24 -0.38 8.30 -18.98
C SER A 24 -0.18 8.30 -17.47
N ALA A 25 -0.41 9.43 -16.79
CA ALA A 25 -0.30 9.55 -15.35
C ALA A 25 -1.32 8.64 -14.63
N VAL A 26 -2.59 8.66 -15.05
CA VAL A 26 -3.64 7.79 -14.51
C VAL A 26 -3.28 6.32 -14.72
N ARG A 27 -2.90 5.92 -15.93
CA ARG A 27 -2.49 4.52 -16.24
C ARG A 27 -1.34 4.06 -15.34
N LYS A 28 -0.30 4.90 -15.12
CA LYS A 28 0.82 4.56 -14.25
C LYS A 28 0.41 4.28 -12.82
N ILE A 29 -0.50 5.08 -12.25
CA ILE A 29 -0.99 4.86 -10.89
C ILE A 29 -1.79 3.56 -10.81
N VAL A 30 -2.75 3.36 -11.72
CA VAL A 30 -3.59 2.15 -11.74
C VAL A 30 -2.75 0.89 -11.88
N ILE A 31 -1.78 0.88 -12.81
CA ILE A 31 -0.86 -0.26 -13.00
C ILE A 31 -0.03 -0.51 -11.75
N SER A 32 0.47 0.56 -11.11
CA SER A 32 1.31 0.42 -9.92
C SER A 32 0.55 -0.23 -8.77
N HIS A 33 -0.66 0.25 -8.47
CA HIS A 33 -1.50 -0.37 -7.45
C HIS A 33 -1.84 -1.82 -7.80
N ALA A 34 -2.42 -2.08 -8.98
CA ALA A 34 -2.81 -3.43 -9.36
C ALA A 34 -1.67 -4.46 -9.25
N VAL A 35 -0.46 -4.09 -9.62
CA VAL A 35 0.70 -5.01 -9.57
C VAL A 35 1.21 -5.18 -8.14
N ASN A 36 1.25 -4.11 -7.33
CA ASN A 36 1.72 -4.20 -5.95
C ASN A 36 0.75 -4.98 -5.06
N GLU A 37 -0.57 -4.80 -5.21
CA GLU A 37 -1.60 -5.59 -4.52
C GLU A 37 -1.42 -7.09 -4.82
N LEU A 38 -1.21 -7.45 -6.08
CA LEU A 38 -0.96 -8.84 -6.45
C LEU A 38 0.32 -9.39 -5.82
N TYR A 39 1.40 -8.60 -5.79
CA TYR A 39 2.64 -9.01 -5.14
C TYR A 39 2.45 -9.20 -3.64
N GLY A 40 1.78 -8.25 -2.96
CA GLY A 40 1.48 -8.35 -1.53
C GLY A 40 0.71 -9.62 -1.21
N ALA A 41 -0.39 -9.85 -1.92
CA ALA A 41 -1.23 -11.03 -1.76
C ALA A 41 -0.43 -12.34 -1.93
N GLN A 42 0.39 -12.46 -2.99
CA GLN A 42 1.14 -13.67 -3.30
C GLN A 42 2.33 -13.93 -2.38
N VAL A 43 3.03 -12.87 -1.97
CA VAL A 43 4.29 -12.98 -1.21
C VAL A 43 4.05 -13.03 0.30
N PHE A 44 3.00 -12.36 0.79
CA PHE A 44 2.75 -12.23 2.22
C PHE A 44 1.43 -12.86 2.65
N ASP A 45 0.31 -12.49 2.05
CA ASP A 45 -1.00 -12.81 2.62
C ASP A 45 -1.39 -14.28 2.40
N GLU A 46 -1.20 -14.82 1.21
CA GLU A 46 -1.47 -16.22 0.92
C GLU A 46 -0.55 -17.18 1.71
N PRO A 47 0.79 -17.00 1.75
CA PRO A 47 1.66 -17.83 2.59
C PRO A 47 1.34 -17.74 4.09
N ALA A 48 0.89 -16.57 4.58
CA ALA A 48 0.55 -16.37 5.99
C ALA A 48 -0.60 -17.24 6.48
N ILE A 49 -1.50 -17.69 5.60
CA ILE A 49 -2.61 -18.60 5.94
C ILE A 49 -2.07 -19.89 6.59
N GLN A 50 -0.91 -20.38 6.13
CA GLN A 50 -0.29 -21.59 6.70
C GLN A 50 0.45 -21.31 8.02
N LEU A 51 0.87 -20.05 8.25
CA LEU A 51 1.61 -19.64 9.44
C LEU A 51 0.69 -19.24 10.59
N ALA A 52 -0.58 -18.97 10.33
CA ALA A 52 -1.55 -18.54 11.33
C ALA A 52 -1.73 -19.61 12.45
N PRO A 53 -1.50 -19.23 13.74
CA PRO A 53 -1.35 -20.19 14.84
C PRO A 53 -2.67 -20.79 15.33
N THR A 54 -3.80 -20.17 15.07
CA THR A 54 -5.11 -20.60 15.53
C THR A 54 -6.15 -20.60 14.41
N PRO A 55 -7.26 -21.33 14.52
CA PRO A 55 -8.35 -21.25 13.53
C PRO A 55 -8.91 -19.84 13.38
N TYR A 56 -8.95 -19.05 14.44
CA TYR A 56 -9.40 -17.64 14.39
C TYR A 56 -8.43 -16.74 13.63
N ALA A 57 -7.12 -16.83 13.94
CA ALA A 57 -6.09 -16.11 13.20
C ALA A 57 -6.11 -16.51 11.71
N LYS A 58 -6.24 -17.82 11.43
CA LYS A 58 -6.33 -18.33 10.05
C LYS A 58 -7.53 -17.76 9.30
N TRP A 59 -8.70 -17.72 9.93
CA TRP A 59 -9.90 -17.16 9.33
C TRP A 59 -9.74 -15.69 8.99
N LEU A 60 -9.17 -14.88 9.91
CA LEU A 60 -8.89 -13.48 9.64
C LEU A 60 -7.83 -13.29 8.53
N THR A 61 -6.79 -14.13 8.51
CA THR A 61 -5.76 -14.10 7.46
C THR A 61 -6.35 -14.44 6.09
N CYS A 62 -7.26 -15.41 6.01
CA CYS A 62 -7.99 -15.69 4.77
C CYS A 62 -8.81 -14.49 4.30
N ARG A 63 -9.42 -13.74 5.22
CA ARG A 63 -10.13 -12.51 4.89
C ARG A 63 -9.18 -11.45 4.33
N VAL A 64 -8.04 -11.21 4.99
CA VAL A 64 -7.01 -10.28 4.50
C VAL A 64 -6.56 -10.67 3.09
N ALA A 65 -6.16 -11.92 2.87
CA ALA A 65 -5.72 -12.39 1.56
C ALA A 65 -6.80 -12.22 0.48
N MET A 66 -8.06 -12.49 0.81
CA MET A 66 -9.19 -12.30 -0.11
C MET A 66 -9.38 -10.81 -0.47
N GLU A 67 -9.27 -9.90 0.51
CA GLU A 67 -9.41 -8.47 0.28
C GLU A 67 -8.25 -7.92 -0.57
N GLU A 68 -6.99 -8.36 -0.35
CA GLU A 68 -5.83 -7.96 -1.15
C GLU A 68 -5.94 -8.44 -2.62
N TYR A 69 -6.33 -9.70 -2.85
CA TYR A 69 -6.64 -10.15 -4.22
C TYR A 69 -7.79 -9.35 -4.85
N HIS A 70 -8.78 -8.94 -4.05
CA HIS A 70 -9.88 -8.13 -4.52
C HIS A 70 -9.45 -6.69 -4.88
N HIS A 71 -8.48 -6.11 -4.14
CA HIS A 71 -7.84 -4.84 -4.53
C HIS A 71 -7.22 -4.97 -5.92
N HIS A 72 -6.40 -6.00 -6.15
CA HIS A 72 -5.85 -6.28 -7.48
C HIS A 72 -6.93 -6.36 -8.56
N VAL A 73 -7.99 -7.16 -8.32
CA VAL A 73 -9.09 -7.35 -9.30
C VAL A 73 -9.79 -6.03 -9.61
N ARG A 74 -10.04 -5.18 -8.62
CA ARG A 74 -10.69 -3.87 -8.80
C ARG A 74 -9.80 -2.91 -9.62
N PHE A 75 -8.51 -2.80 -9.29
CA PHE A 75 -7.57 -1.97 -10.05
C PHE A 75 -7.38 -2.52 -11.46
N ARG A 76 -7.38 -3.85 -11.63
CA ARG A 76 -7.33 -4.50 -12.93
C ARG A 76 -8.54 -4.17 -13.78
N ALA A 77 -9.75 -4.23 -13.23
CA ALA A 77 -10.97 -3.88 -13.94
C ALA A 77 -10.94 -2.42 -14.42
N LEU A 78 -10.46 -1.49 -13.55
CA LEU A 78 -10.26 -0.10 -13.96
C LEU A 78 -9.20 0.03 -15.06
N ALA A 79 -8.12 -0.74 -15.01
CA ALA A 79 -7.09 -0.75 -16.04
C ALA A 79 -7.67 -1.17 -17.40
N ASP A 80 -8.49 -2.22 -17.42
CA ASP A 80 -9.16 -2.69 -18.63
C ASP A 80 -10.14 -1.62 -19.18
N GLU A 81 -10.90 -0.95 -18.30
CA GLU A 81 -11.83 0.14 -18.67
C GLU A 81 -11.13 1.34 -19.33
N ILE A 82 -9.92 1.70 -18.85
CA ILE A 82 -9.12 2.80 -19.39
C ILE A 82 -8.14 2.38 -20.50
N GLY A 83 -8.28 1.16 -21.02
CA GLY A 83 -7.52 0.65 -22.15
C GLY A 83 -6.04 0.38 -21.86
N VAL A 84 -5.71 -0.08 -20.66
CA VAL A 84 -4.34 -0.55 -20.33
C VAL A 84 -4.14 -1.95 -20.90
N PRO A 85 -3.12 -2.17 -21.75
CA PRO A 85 -2.82 -3.50 -22.28
C PRO A 85 -2.52 -4.51 -21.15
N ALA A 86 -3.06 -5.73 -21.31
CA ALA A 86 -2.94 -6.79 -20.29
C ALA A 86 -1.47 -7.12 -19.92
N GLU A 87 -0.58 -7.07 -20.89
CA GLU A 87 0.85 -7.31 -20.71
C GLU A 87 1.56 -6.27 -19.83
N MET A 88 0.98 -5.07 -19.66
CA MET A 88 1.50 -4.05 -18.74
C MET A 88 1.18 -4.36 -17.29
N MET A 89 0.24 -5.26 -17.03
CA MET A 89 -0.19 -5.72 -15.72
C MET A 89 0.49 -7.03 -15.31
N ASP A 90 1.36 -7.57 -16.16
CA ASP A 90 2.12 -8.77 -15.86
C ASP A 90 3.19 -8.47 -14.81
N PRO A 91 3.07 -9.01 -13.58
CA PRO A 91 4.03 -8.75 -12.52
C PRO A 91 5.44 -9.23 -12.87
N THR A 92 5.58 -10.27 -13.69
CA THR A 92 6.89 -10.82 -14.09
C THR A 92 7.73 -9.84 -14.92
N LYS A 93 7.09 -8.85 -15.53
CA LYS A 93 7.74 -7.81 -16.35
C LYS A 93 8.19 -6.58 -15.54
N LYS A 94 7.90 -6.55 -14.24
CA LYS A 94 8.29 -5.45 -13.36
C LYS A 94 9.22 -5.94 -12.28
N LYS A 95 10.22 -5.12 -11.94
CA LYS A 95 11.03 -5.38 -10.75
C LYS A 95 10.17 -5.08 -9.52
N PRO A 96 9.92 -6.07 -8.65
CA PRO A 96 9.17 -5.84 -7.42
C PRO A 96 9.92 -4.90 -6.48
N LEU A 97 9.19 -4.24 -5.60
CA LEU A 97 9.78 -3.50 -4.48
C LEU A 97 10.64 -4.43 -3.64
N SER A 98 11.66 -3.86 -2.98
CA SER A 98 12.63 -4.66 -2.20
C SER A 98 11.97 -5.53 -1.13
N ILE A 99 10.87 -5.07 -0.53
CA ILE A 99 10.13 -5.82 0.49
C ILE A 99 9.54 -7.13 -0.07
N PHE A 100 9.05 -7.14 -1.31
CA PHE A 100 8.49 -8.34 -1.95
C PHE A 100 9.54 -9.39 -2.36
N GLN A 101 10.84 -9.10 -2.19
CA GLN A 101 11.92 -10.04 -2.44
C GLN A 101 12.25 -10.91 -1.22
N PHE A 102 11.59 -10.67 -0.08
CA PHE A 102 11.79 -11.42 1.16
C PHE A 102 10.68 -12.45 1.33
N GLN A 103 11.07 -13.70 1.45
CA GLN A 103 10.13 -14.77 1.76
C GLN A 103 9.64 -14.64 3.20
N LEU A 104 8.33 -14.64 3.37
CA LEU A 104 7.67 -14.72 4.67
C LEU A 104 7.96 -16.09 5.32
N LYS A 105 8.39 -16.10 6.59
CA LYS A 105 8.79 -17.33 7.28
C LYS A 105 8.02 -17.60 8.55
N THR A 106 7.56 -16.57 9.23
CA THR A 106 6.97 -16.69 10.56
C THR A 106 5.70 -15.85 10.69
N TRP A 107 4.84 -16.23 11.63
CA TRP A 107 3.65 -15.47 11.97
C TRP A 107 3.97 -14.04 12.49
N PRO A 108 4.95 -13.82 13.40
CA PRO A 108 5.35 -12.46 13.79
C PRO A 108 5.77 -11.59 12.61
N GLU A 109 6.49 -12.14 11.63
CA GLU A 109 6.84 -11.37 10.42
C GLU A 109 5.60 -10.88 9.68
N PHE A 110 4.58 -11.72 9.49
CA PHE A 110 3.34 -11.32 8.86
C PHE A 110 2.60 -10.24 9.65
N CYS A 111 2.46 -10.41 10.97
CA CYS A 111 1.81 -9.43 11.82
C CYS A 111 2.51 -8.05 11.73
N VAL A 112 3.84 -8.03 11.72
CA VAL A 112 4.63 -6.79 11.58
C VAL A 112 4.46 -6.17 10.20
N ILE A 113 4.46 -6.98 9.12
CA ILE A 113 4.24 -6.47 7.77
C ILE A 113 2.87 -5.79 7.70
N LYS A 114 1.80 -6.43 8.16
CA LYS A 114 0.45 -5.83 8.18
C LYS A 114 0.38 -4.61 9.09
N ALA A 115 1.05 -4.61 10.25
CA ALA A 115 1.05 -3.47 11.16
C ALA A 115 1.82 -2.26 10.62
N ILE A 116 2.88 -2.45 9.83
CA ILE A 116 3.78 -1.37 9.40
C ILE A 116 3.58 -1.03 7.92
N ALA A 117 3.61 -2.03 7.02
CA ALA A 117 3.56 -1.76 5.59
C ALA A 117 2.17 -1.22 5.17
N ASP A 118 1.09 -1.67 5.80
CA ASP A 118 -0.25 -1.18 5.50
C ASP A 118 -0.45 0.29 5.90
N TYR A 119 0.34 0.85 6.82
CA TYR A 119 0.36 2.30 7.02
C TYR A 119 0.87 3.05 5.79
N ALA A 120 1.82 2.48 5.03
CA ALA A 120 2.25 3.08 3.79
C ALA A 120 1.15 2.99 2.72
N GLU A 121 0.42 1.86 2.66
CA GLU A 121 -0.72 1.70 1.75
C GLU A 121 -1.86 2.65 2.12
N ILE A 122 -2.24 2.75 3.40
CA ILE A 122 -3.21 3.73 3.88
C ILE A 122 -2.87 5.14 3.41
N LEU A 123 -1.60 5.57 3.49
CA LEU A 123 -1.17 6.90 3.03
C LEU A 123 -1.31 7.07 1.51
N GLN A 124 -1.01 6.02 0.74
CA GLN A 124 -1.21 6.04 -0.72
C GLN A 124 -2.70 6.16 -1.07
N VAL A 125 -3.55 5.39 -0.39
CA VAL A 125 -5.00 5.41 -0.60
C VAL A 125 -5.62 6.72 -0.11
N GLU A 126 -5.14 7.32 1.00
CA GLU A 126 -5.56 8.66 1.44
C GLU A 126 -5.39 9.71 0.34
N ASP A 127 -4.28 9.67 -0.39
CA ASP A 127 -4.04 10.58 -1.52
C ASP A 127 -5.06 10.36 -2.66
N LEU A 128 -5.44 9.11 -2.93
CA LEU A 128 -6.43 8.79 -3.95
C LEU A 128 -7.83 9.32 -3.61
N LEU A 129 -8.18 9.50 -2.32
CA LEU A 129 -9.49 10.05 -1.92
C LEU A 129 -9.77 11.44 -2.47
N HIS A 130 -8.74 12.15 -2.87
CA HIS A 130 -8.80 13.53 -3.38
C HIS A 130 -8.34 13.65 -4.83
N CYS A 131 -8.11 12.52 -5.53
CA CYS A 131 -7.58 12.55 -6.88
C CYS A 131 -8.62 13.09 -7.89
N SER A 132 -8.12 13.73 -8.95
CA SER A 132 -8.94 14.36 -10.01
C SER A 132 -9.71 13.35 -10.87
N PHE A 133 -9.31 12.07 -10.88
CA PHE A 133 -9.99 11.00 -11.63
C PHE A 133 -10.94 10.22 -10.71
N HIS A 134 -12.25 10.41 -10.91
CA HIS A 134 -13.29 9.86 -10.00
C HIS A 134 -13.29 8.34 -9.88
N PRO A 135 -13.11 7.54 -10.95
CA PRO A 135 -13.05 6.09 -10.81
C PRO A 135 -11.94 5.64 -9.85
N LEU A 136 -10.76 6.24 -9.94
CA LEU A 136 -9.64 5.97 -9.02
C LEU A 136 -9.94 6.45 -7.59
N ARG A 137 -10.56 7.64 -7.44
CA ARG A 137 -11.04 8.16 -6.14
C ARG A 137 -12.04 7.19 -5.49
N ASN A 138 -12.94 6.61 -6.28
CA ASN A 138 -13.92 5.63 -5.77
C ASN A 138 -13.25 4.33 -5.34
N LEU A 139 -12.25 3.83 -6.06
CA LEU A 139 -11.45 2.70 -5.60
C LEU A 139 -10.80 2.99 -4.25
N GLY A 140 -10.17 4.17 -4.08
CA GLY A 140 -9.61 4.57 -2.79
C GLY A 140 -10.66 4.55 -1.66
N ARG A 141 -11.89 5.00 -1.91
CA ARG A 141 -12.97 4.97 -0.90
C ARG A 141 -13.38 3.56 -0.48
N ILE A 142 -13.37 2.62 -1.42
CA ILE A 142 -13.74 1.22 -1.15
C ILE A 142 -12.59 0.50 -0.44
N THR A 143 -11.35 0.74 -0.85
CA THR A 143 -10.15 0.10 -0.31
C THR A 143 -9.80 0.60 1.11
N MET A 144 -9.98 1.88 1.40
CA MET A 144 -9.58 2.49 2.67
C MET A 144 -10.06 1.77 3.95
N PRO A 145 -11.33 1.33 4.08
CA PRO A 145 -11.76 0.58 5.26
C PRO A 145 -11.08 -0.78 5.40
N GLU A 146 -10.77 -1.44 4.28
CA GLU A 146 -10.11 -2.73 4.22
C GLU A 146 -8.65 -2.58 4.66
N GLU A 147 -7.91 -1.58 4.15
CA GLU A 147 -6.54 -1.26 4.58
C GLU A 147 -6.42 -0.92 6.07
N LYS A 148 -7.37 -0.14 6.59
CA LYS A 148 -7.42 0.16 8.02
C LYS A 148 -7.66 -1.09 8.87
N PHE A 149 -8.46 -2.03 8.36
CA PHE A 149 -8.65 -3.32 9.01
C PHE A 149 -7.36 -4.15 8.99
N HIS A 150 -6.64 -4.20 7.86
CA HIS A 150 -5.38 -4.91 7.74
C HIS A 150 -4.31 -4.37 8.71
N ALA A 151 -4.13 -3.06 8.75
CA ALA A 151 -3.20 -2.43 9.70
C ALA A 151 -3.58 -2.72 11.17
N LYS A 152 -4.89 -2.64 11.49
CA LYS A 152 -5.37 -2.99 12.84
C LYS A 152 -5.17 -4.46 13.17
N PHE A 153 -5.45 -5.37 12.24
CA PHE A 153 -5.18 -6.80 12.38
C PHE A 153 -3.71 -7.04 12.74
N GLY A 154 -2.77 -6.48 11.97
CA GLY A 154 -1.35 -6.59 12.25
C GLY A 154 -0.97 -6.07 13.63
N LYS A 155 -1.48 -4.88 14.00
CA LYS A 155 -1.27 -4.26 15.32
C LYS A 155 -1.78 -5.15 16.46
N ASP A 156 -3.01 -5.65 16.36
CA ASP A 156 -3.64 -6.44 17.41
C ASP A 156 -2.84 -7.74 17.67
N PHE A 157 -2.45 -8.47 16.62
CA PHE A 157 -1.65 -9.68 16.76
C PHE A 157 -0.21 -9.42 17.22
N CYS A 158 0.41 -8.29 16.86
CA CYS A 158 1.70 -7.89 17.45
C CYS A 158 1.57 -7.68 18.96
N LEU A 159 0.51 -7.01 19.42
CA LEU A 159 0.25 -6.81 20.85
C LEU A 159 0.00 -8.14 21.59
N GLU A 160 -0.77 -9.06 20.99
CA GLU A 160 -0.97 -10.41 21.56
C GLU A 160 0.37 -11.17 21.71
N LEU A 161 1.23 -11.11 20.69
CA LEU A 161 2.55 -11.73 20.72
C LEU A 161 3.42 -11.13 21.84
N ILE A 162 3.45 -9.81 21.98
CA ILE A 162 4.21 -9.10 23.01
C ILE A 162 3.71 -9.50 24.40
N GLN A 163 2.39 -9.52 24.62
CA GLN A 163 1.77 -9.94 25.88
C GLN A 163 2.04 -11.41 26.21
N ALA A 164 2.21 -12.25 25.20
CA ALA A 164 2.60 -13.65 25.35
C ALA A 164 4.12 -13.85 25.59
N GLY A 165 4.89 -12.78 25.81
CA GLY A 165 6.34 -12.83 26.07
C GLY A 165 7.20 -13.03 24.81
N ARG A 166 6.65 -12.83 23.61
CA ARG A 166 7.33 -13.01 22.31
C ARG A 166 7.75 -11.66 21.67
N ALA A 167 8.06 -10.67 22.53
CA ALA A 167 8.45 -9.33 22.10
C ALA A 167 9.72 -9.32 21.21
N GLU A 168 10.67 -10.21 21.47
CA GLU A 168 11.90 -10.34 20.67
C GLU A 168 11.60 -10.74 19.22
N GLU A 169 10.65 -11.66 18.99
CA GLU A 169 10.29 -12.08 17.64
C GLU A 169 9.62 -10.94 16.84
N VAL A 170 8.81 -10.11 17.51
CA VAL A 170 8.23 -8.90 16.92
C VAL A 170 9.32 -7.88 16.61
N GLN A 171 10.28 -7.67 17.54
CA GLN A 171 11.40 -6.76 17.33
C GLN A 171 12.28 -7.20 16.16
N ASP A 172 12.57 -8.49 16.03
CA ASP A 172 13.37 -9.03 14.92
C ASP A 172 12.67 -8.83 13.58
N ALA A 173 11.36 -9.02 13.54
CA ALA A 173 10.56 -8.75 12.35
C ALA A 173 10.57 -7.25 11.99
N ILE A 174 10.44 -6.34 12.97
CA ILE A 174 10.58 -4.89 12.77
C ILE A 174 11.95 -4.56 12.20
N ASN A 175 13.02 -5.08 12.79
CA ASN A 175 14.40 -4.84 12.34
C ASN A 175 14.62 -5.29 10.90
N ARG A 176 13.91 -6.33 10.46
CA ARG A 176 14.01 -6.89 9.12
C ARG A 176 13.23 -6.09 8.08
N TYR A 177 11.97 -5.76 8.36
CA TYR A 177 11.03 -5.22 7.35
C TYR A 177 10.93 -3.71 7.34
N PHE A 178 11.00 -3.04 8.48
CA PHE A 178 10.88 -1.57 8.54
C PHE A 178 11.88 -0.84 7.63
N PRO A 179 13.19 -1.22 7.55
CA PRO A 179 14.13 -0.53 6.66
C PRO A 179 13.78 -0.60 5.17
N LEU A 180 12.87 -1.50 4.77
CA LEU A 180 12.46 -1.70 3.38
C LEU A 180 11.24 -0.84 3.01
N THR A 181 10.46 -0.41 3.99
CA THR A 181 9.17 0.27 3.79
C THR A 181 9.26 1.68 3.19
N PRO A 182 10.31 2.50 3.42
CA PRO A 182 10.42 3.80 2.76
C PRO A 182 10.44 3.73 1.22
N ALA A 183 10.78 2.57 0.65
CA ALA A 183 10.76 2.34 -0.80
C ALA A 183 9.34 2.45 -1.42
N PHE A 184 8.28 2.28 -0.62
CA PHE A 184 6.89 2.47 -1.08
C PHE A 184 6.60 3.87 -1.60
N PHE A 185 7.30 4.89 -1.10
CA PHE A 185 7.06 6.28 -1.48
C PHE A 185 7.88 6.75 -2.68
N GLY A 186 8.88 5.95 -3.11
CA GLY A 186 9.75 6.32 -4.23
C GLY A 186 10.79 7.40 -3.85
N ALA A 187 11.49 7.93 -4.86
CA ALA A 187 12.55 8.91 -4.67
C ALA A 187 11.99 10.32 -4.33
N SER A 188 12.75 11.10 -3.55
CA SER A 188 12.40 12.46 -3.13
C SER A 188 12.10 13.39 -4.33
N HIS A 189 12.92 13.34 -5.37
CA HIS A 189 12.75 14.15 -6.59
C HIS A 189 12.20 13.33 -7.75
N SER A 190 11.00 12.80 -7.57
CA SER A 190 10.34 11.95 -8.58
C SER A 190 9.57 12.79 -9.60
N LYS A 191 10.02 12.77 -10.88
CA LYS A 191 9.29 13.39 -12.00
C LYS A 191 7.85 12.84 -12.13
N ASN A 192 7.64 11.56 -11.79
CA ASN A 192 6.29 10.98 -11.78
C ASN A 192 5.43 11.61 -10.68
N ASN A 193 5.97 11.76 -9.45
CA ASN A 193 5.21 12.39 -8.36
C ASN A 193 4.88 13.85 -8.67
N GLU A 194 5.83 14.62 -9.25
CA GLU A 194 5.59 15.99 -9.70
C GLU A 194 4.47 16.06 -10.75
N MET A 195 4.49 15.15 -11.72
CA MET A 195 3.44 15.01 -12.73
C MET A 195 2.10 14.65 -12.10
N PHE A 196 2.05 13.69 -11.18
CA PHE A 196 0.81 13.28 -10.50
C PHE A 196 0.20 14.43 -9.70
N ARG A 197 1.03 15.23 -9.02
CA ARG A 197 0.57 16.40 -8.25
C ARG A 197 0.08 17.53 -9.15
N ARG A 198 0.78 17.81 -10.25
CA ARG A 198 0.35 18.81 -11.24
C ARG A 198 -1.05 18.51 -11.79
N TRP A 199 -1.39 17.25 -11.95
CA TRP A 199 -2.68 16.78 -12.42
C TRP A 199 -3.68 16.50 -11.29
N ALA A 200 -3.36 16.86 -10.07
CA ALA A 200 -4.17 16.58 -8.88
C ALA A 200 -4.58 15.09 -8.74
N LEU A 201 -3.73 14.17 -9.23
CA LEU A 201 -3.88 12.73 -9.02
C LEU A 201 -3.29 12.31 -7.67
N LYS A 202 -2.29 13.03 -7.19
CA LYS A 202 -1.73 12.95 -5.82
C LYS A 202 -1.67 14.35 -5.23
N GLN A 203 -1.71 14.43 -3.90
CA GLN A 203 -1.68 15.70 -3.18
C GLN A 203 -0.30 15.96 -2.56
N ARG A 204 0.33 14.91 -2.02
CA ARG A 204 1.56 14.98 -1.25
C ARG A 204 2.79 14.65 -2.09
N THR A 205 3.92 15.23 -1.73
CA THR A 205 5.23 14.79 -2.19
C THR A 205 5.57 13.43 -1.59
N ASN A 206 6.49 12.71 -2.23
CA ASN A 206 7.00 11.44 -1.67
C ASN A 206 7.63 11.65 -0.28
N ASP A 207 8.28 12.80 -0.04
CA ASP A 207 8.89 13.12 1.25
C ASP A 207 7.86 13.43 2.33
N GLU A 208 6.79 14.16 2.01
CA GLU A 208 5.68 14.40 2.93
C GLU A 208 5.03 13.08 3.36
N MET A 209 4.75 12.19 2.41
CA MET A 209 4.21 10.85 2.72
C MET A 209 5.18 10.02 3.57
N ARG A 210 6.47 10.04 3.25
CA ARG A 210 7.50 9.30 4.00
C ARG A 210 7.60 9.82 5.44
N ASN A 211 7.58 11.13 5.64
CA ASN A 211 7.65 11.73 6.97
C ASN A 211 6.40 11.40 7.80
N ASP A 212 5.22 11.44 7.18
CA ASP A 212 3.95 11.06 7.82
C ASP A 212 3.96 9.57 8.23
N PHE A 213 4.44 8.72 7.34
CA PHE A 213 4.64 7.30 7.61
C PHE A 213 5.59 7.06 8.79
N LEU A 214 6.75 7.71 8.78
CA LEU A 214 7.73 7.57 9.86
C LEU A 214 7.14 8.02 11.20
N GLY A 215 6.40 9.10 11.22
CA GLY A 215 5.71 9.57 12.43
C GLY A 215 4.72 8.52 12.96
N ARG A 216 3.84 7.99 12.11
CA ARG A 216 2.84 6.97 12.49
C ARG A 216 3.48 5.67 12.97
N VAL A 217 4.51 5.20 12.27
CA VAL A 217 5.20 3.95 12.63
C VAL A 217 6.03 4.12 13.90
N THR A 218 6.66 5.28 14.11
CA THR A 218 7.35 5.59 15.38
C THR A 218 6.37 5.53 16.55
N GLU A 219 5.22 6.16 16.44
CA GLU A 219 4.19 6.12 17.47
C GLU A 219 3.70 4.69 17.74
N LEU A 220 3.44 3.91 16.70
CA LEU A 220 3.04 2.51 16.82
C LEU A 220 4.09 1.66 17.54
N VAL A 221 5.35 1.72 17.08
CA VAL A 221 6.41 0.82 17.57
C VAL A 221 6.91 1.23 18.95
N GLU A 222 7.17 2.53 19.15
CA GLU A 222 7.79 2.98 20.42
C GLU A 222 6.75 3.15 21.52
N ARG A 223 5.59 3.74 21.23
CA ARG A 223 4.55 3.98 22.23
C ARG A 223 3.65 2.78 22.46
N ASP A 224 3.11 2.19 21.36
CA ASP A 224 2.08 1.16 21.51
C ASP A 224 2.68 -0.22 21.74
N PHE A 225 3.81 -0.55 21.08
CA PHE A 225 4.49 -1.84 21.28
C PHE A 225 5.56 -1.80 22.37
N GLY A 226 6.08 -0.63 22.74
CA GLY A 226 7.21 -0.50 23.68
C GLY A 226 8.52 -1.07 23.11
N LEU A 227 8.66 -1.11 21.79
CA LEU A 227 9.80 -1.64 21.05
C LEU A 227 10.61 -0.50 20.40
N ARG A 228 11.65 -0.83 19.63
CA ARG A 228 12.54 0.16 19.03
C ARG A 228 12.49 0.10 17.50
N LEU A 229 12.52 1.24 16.86
CA LEU A 229 12.76 1.32 15.42
C LEU A 229 14.27 1.27 15.12
N PRO A 230 14.71 0.43 14.16
CA PRO A 230 16.08 0.47 13.68
C PRO A 230 16.32 1.76 12.89
N ALA A 231 17.55 2.27 12.91
CA ALA A 231 17.94 3.40 12.08
C ALA A 231 17.78 3.04 10.59
N LEU A 232 17.17 3.95 9.82
CA LEU A 232 17.16 3.84 8.38
C LEU A 232 18.58 4.06 7.86
N ARG A 233 19.07 3.15 7.03
CA ARG A 233 20.35 3.35 6.35
C ARG A 233 20.18 4.47 5.32
N SER A 234 20.99 5.50 5.45
CA SER A 234 21.12 6.60 4.49
C SER A 234 21.60 6.12 3.13
#